data_6efbbd537b9fbc95953f08027fcbec1f
#
_entry.id   6efbbd537b9fbc95953f08027fcbec1f
#
_cell.length_a   1.000
_cell.length_b   1.000
_cell.length_c   1.000
_cell.angle_alpha   90.00
_cell.angle_beta   90.00
_cell.angle_gamma   90.00
#
_symmetry.space_group_name_H-M   'P 1'
#
loop_
_entity.id
_entity.type
_entity.pdbx_description
1 polymer ?
#
loop_
_entity_poly.entity_id
_entity_poly.type
_entity_poly.pdbx_seq_one_letter_code
_entity_poly.pdbx_strand_id
1 'polypeptide(L)'
;EVTNYIYESYNIDTVDNIYISGDGAKWIKEGVNWIPKSVFVLDYFHLSKYIKTATAHMEYTSRYMWQYLKLNMKKDVNALFKAIIESTAEPSKKDAVITAKKYVMNNWEAIQRLLQNKKLGCSAEGHVSHVLSDRLSSRPMGWSIEGADHMARLRCFTKNGGKVYDYMKSKKLKEKKEEKNIKLDTRILKKSKKNNLGTLDNLIILNIGKVNTCSRYLKAVRGL
;
A
#
# COMPACT_ATOMS: atom_id res chain seq x y z
N GLU A 1 -4.44 -1.02 5.67
CA GLU A 1 -4.96 -0.44 4.40
C GLU A 1 -5.57 -1.52 3.49
N VAL A 2 -4.80 -2.56 3.07
CA VAL A 2 -5.33 -3.63 2.18
C VAL A 2 -6.54 -4.33 2.79
N THR A 3 -6.48 -4.69 4.05
CA THR A 3 -7.58 -5.35 4.76
C THR A 3 -8.83 -4.46 4.81
N ASN A 4 -8.67 -3.17 5.12
CA ASN A 4 -9.79 -2.22 5.13
C ASN A 4 -10.43 -2.09 3.74
N TYR A 5 -9.61 -1.98 2.68
CA TYR A 5 -10.11 -1.97 1.31
C TYR A 5 -10.94 -3.21 0.96
N ILE A 6 -10.49 -4.40 1.40
CA ILE A 6 -11.21 -5.65 1.17
C ILE A 6 -12.58 -5.61 1.86
N TYR A 7 -12.64 -5.21 3.14
CA TYR A 7 -13.89 -5.11 3.90
C TYR A 7 -14.86 -4.05 3.38
N GLU A 8 -14.33 -2.94 2.86
CA GLU A 8 -15.15 -1.85 2.29
C GLU A 8 -15.67 -2.18 0.88
N SER A 9 -14.92 -2.99 0.11
CA SER A 9 -15.22 -3.26 -1.30
C SER A 9 -15.94 -4.58 -1.55
N TYR A 10 -15.85 -5.54 -0.63
CA TYR A 10 -16.38 -6.91 -0.80
C TYR A 10 -17.13 -7.39 0.43
N ASN A 11 -18.18 -8.17 0.20
CA ASN A 11 -18.84 -8.90 1.29
C ASN A 11 -18.02 -10.16 1.62
N ILE A 12 -17.27 -10.12 2.73
CA ILE A 12 -16.35 -11.18 3.16
C ILE A 12 -17.07 -12.52 3.40
N ASP A 13 -18.34 -12.50 3.78
CA ASP A 13 -19.09 -13.74 4.04
C ASP A 13 -19.29 -14.55 2.74
N THR A 14 -19.41 -13.86 1.61
CA THR A 14 -19.59 -14.48 0.28
C THR A 14 -18.29 -14.77 -0.46
N VAL A 15 -17.14 -14.29 0.05
CA VAL A 15 -15.81 -14.55 -0.53
C VAL A 15 -15.31 -15.93 -0.07
N ASP A 16 -15.04 -16.83 -1.00
CA ASP A 16 -14.46 -18.14 -0.71
C ASP A 16 -12.95 -18.05 -0.43
N ASN A 17 -12.20 -17.43 -1.30
CA ASN A 17 -10.76 -17.30 -1.20
C ASN A 17 -10.26 -15.94 -1.71
N ILE A 18 -9.24 -15.41 -1.04
CA ILE A 18 -8.48 -14.23 -1.45
C ILE A 18 -7.09 -14.71 -1.88
N TYR A 19 -6.73 -14.52 -3.15
CA TYR A 19 -5.44 -14.96 -3.66
C TYR A 19 -4.41 -13.84 -3.55
N ILE A 20 -3.33 -14.10 -2.81
CA ILE A 20 -2.17 -13.21 -2.73
C ILE A 20 -1.13 -13.73 -3.73
N SER A 21 -0.94 -13.00 -4.83
CA SER A 21 0.05 -13.37 -5.84
C SER A 21 1.36 -12.62 -5.65
N GLY A 22 2.48 -13.34 -5.80
CA GLY A 22 3.80 -12.73 -5.69
C GLY A 22 4.93 -13.65 -6.14
N ASP A 23 6.16 -13.12 -6.08
CA ASP A 23 7.40 -13.80 -6.51
C ASP A 23 7.92 -14.87 -5.54
N GLY A 24 7.26 -15.08 -4.41
CA GLY A 24 7.67 -16.02 -3.37
C GLY A 24 8.50 -15.40 -2.23
N ALA A 25 8.65 -14.08 -2.20
CA ALA A 25 9.30 -13.38 -1.09
C ALA A 25 8.56 -13.64 0.23
N LYS A 26 9.32 -13.78 1.33
CA LYS A 26 8.76 -14.12 2.64
C LYS A 26 7.71 -13.12 3.10
N TRP A 27 7.98 -11.82 2.95
CA TRP A 27 7.07 -10.76 3.39
C TRP A 27 5.71 -10.78 2.66
N ILE A 28 5.68 -11.24 1.39
CA ILE A 28 4.42 -11.40 0.64
C ILE A 28 3.65 -12.62 1.18
N LYS A 29 4.36 -13.72 1.46
CA LYS A 29 3.77 -14.92 2.05
C LYS A 29 3.19 -14.66 3.43
N GLU A 30 3.82 -13.83 4.24
CA GLU A 30 3.31 -13.40 5.55
C GLU A 30 1.95 -12.68 5.46
N GLY A 31 1.59 -12.12 4.32
CA GLY A 31 0.26 -11.54 4.09
C GLY A 31 -0.90 -12.49 4.37
N VAL A 32 -0.67 -13.81 4.22
CA VAL A 32 -1.68 -14.85 4.53
C VAL A 32 -2.05 -14.86 6.01
N ASN A 33 -1.12 -14.48 6.89
CA ASN A 33 -1.35 -14.43 8.33
C ASN A 33 -2.22 -13.22 8.75
N TRP A 34 -2.31 -12.20 7.89
CA TRP A 34 -2.99 -10.94 8.20
C TRP A 34 -4.34 -10.77 7.48
N ILE A 35 -4.53 -11.48 6.37
CA ILE A 35 -5.74 -11.36 5.55
C ILE A 35 -6.56 -12.64 5.69
N PRO A 36 -7.76 -12.60 6.30
CA PRO A 36 -8.62 -13.77 6.44
C PRO A 36 -8.96 -14.41 5.09
N LYS A 37 -9.14 -15.71 5.07
CA LYS A 37 -9.45 -16.50 3.85
C LYS A 37 -8.44 -16.33 2.72
N SER A 38 -7.21 -15.87 3.01
CA SER A 38 -6.21 -15.66 1.99
C SER A 38 -5.34 -16.89 1.76
N VAL A 39 -4.93 -17.05 0.51
CA VAL A 39 -4.07 -18.15 0.06
C VAL A 39 -2.98 -17.59 -0.85
N PHE A 40 -1.74 -17.93 -0.56
CA PHE A 40 -0.62 -17.51 -1.41
C PHE A 40 -0.55 -18.36 -2.69
N VAL A 41 -0.38 -17.68 -3.84
CA VAL A 41 -0.11 -18.27 -5.15
C VAL A 41 1.14 -17.65 -5.75
N LEU A 42 1.90 -18.44 -6.49
CA LEU A 42 3.09 -17.93 -7.15
C LEU A 42 2.70 -17.15 -8.41
N ASP A 43 3.42 -16.05 -8.68
CA ASP A 43 3.23 -15.32 -9.93
C ASP A 43 3.76 -16.13 -11.14
N TYR A 44 2.93 -16.19 -12.18
CA TYR A 44 3.24 -16.93 -13.40
C TYR A 44 4.46 -16.37 -14.15
N PHE A 45 4.63 -15.06 -14.17
CA PHE A 45 5.76 -14.42 -14.84
C PHE A 45 7.08 -14.88 -14.23
N HIS A 46 7.20 -14.83 -12.89
CA HIS A 46 8.40 -15.27 -12.19
C HIS A 46 8.65 -16.78 -12.34
N LEU A 47 7.61 -17.60 -12.24
CA LEU A 47 7.72 -19.03 -12.50
C LEU A 47 8.25 -19.32 -13.91
N SER A 48 7.67 -18.68 -14.93
CA SER A 48 8.08 -18.87 -16.32
C SER A 48 9.51 -18.40 -16.58
N LYS A 49 9.93 -17.31 -15.95
CA LYS A 49 11.30 -16.80 -16.02
C LYS A 49 12.31 -17.82 -15.46
N TYR A 50 12.06 -18.39 -14.30
CA TYR A 50 12.94 -19.41 -13.71
C TYR A 50 12.99 -20.68 -14.52
N ILE A 51 11.87 -21.17 -15.04
CA ILE A 51 11.82 -22.33 -15.91
C ILE A 51 12.60 -22.06 -17.22
N LYS A 52 12.36 -20.92 -17.86
CA LYS A 52 13.08 -20.52 -19.09
C LYS A 52 14.59 -20.46 -18.85
N THR A 53 15.02 -19.83 -17.77
CA THR A 53 16.45 -19.74 -17.42
C THR A 53 17.07 -21.13 -17.22
N ALA A 54 16.37 -22.04 -16.55
CA ALA A 54 16.86 -23.38 -16.28
C ALA A 54 16.91 -24.28 -17.53
N THR A 55 16.07 -24.04 -18.52
CA THR A 55 15.89 -24.92 -19.67
C THR A 55 16.37 -24.34 -20.99
N ALA A 56 16.81 -23.07 -21.04
CA ALA A 56 17.12 -22.34 -22.27
C ALA A 56 18.26 -22.96 -23.11
N HIS A 57 19.14 -23.71 -22.48
CA HIS A 57 20.31 -24.31 -23.11
C HIS A 57 20.10 -25.78 -23.51
N MET A 58 18.90 -26.33 -23.30
CA MET A 58 18.58 -27.73 -23.62
C MET A 58 17.25 -27.84 -24.34
N GLU A 59 17.26 -28.37 -25.55
CA GLU A 59 16.06 -28.56 -26.35
C GLU A 59 15.02 -29.43 -25.63
N TYR A 60 13.75 -29.15 -25.87
CA TYR A 60 12.59 -29.88 -25.35
C TYR A 60 12.42 -29.94 -23.82
N THR A 61 13.44 -29.63 -23.02
CA THR A 61 13.36 -29.73 -21.55
C THR A 61 12.30 -28.81 -20.96
N SER A 62 12.08 -27.62 -21.53
CA SER A 62 11.04 -26.69 -21.11
C SER A 62 9.64 -27.31 -21.25
N ARG A 63 9.37 -28.00 -22.34
CA ARG A 63 8.10 -28.67 -22.59
C ARG A 63 7.80 -29.75 -21.54
N TYR A 64 8.77 -30.60 -21.25
CA TYR A 64 8.63 -31.64 -20.23
C TYR A 64 8.48 -31.05 -18.84
N MET A 65 9.22 -30.00 -18.53
CA MET A 65 9.11 -29.29 -17.24
C MET A 65 7.68 -28.79 -17.01
N TRP A 66 7.11 -28.09 -18.01
CA TRP A 66 5.72 -27.61 -17.91
C TRP A 66 4.69 -28.74 -17.85
N GLN A 67 4.92 -29.83 -18.57
CA GLN A 67 4.05 -31.00 -18.54
C GLN A 67 4.03 -31.62 -17.13
N TYR A 68 5.20 -31.87 -16.53
CA TYR A 68 5.30 -32.46 -15.20
C TYR A 68 4.76 -31.51 -14.12
N LEU A 69 4.96 -30.22 -14.25
CA LEU A 69 4.36 -29.23 -13.34
C LEU A 69 2.83 -29.24 -13.39
N LYS A 70 2.25 -29.27 -14.59
CA LYS A 70 0.78 -29.32 -14.77
C LYS A 70 0.16 -30.62 -14.25
N LEU A 71 0.89 -31.73 -14.35
CA LEU A 71 0.48 -33.03 -13.85
C LEU A 71 0.79 -33.27 -12.35
N ASN A 72 1.32 -32.26 -11.66
CA ASN A 72 1.72 -32.34 -10.26
C ASN A 72 2.75 -33.44 -9.96
N MET A 73 3.64 -33.73 -10.92
CA MET A 73 4.64 -34.78 -10.85
C MET A 73 5.94 -34.26 -10.21
N LYS A 74 5.91 -34.00 -8.90
CA LYS A 74 7.03 -33.38 -8.16
C LYS A 74 8.33 -34.15 -8.27
N LYS A 75 8.26 -35.48 -8.24
CA LYS A 75 9.43 -36.35 -8.33
C LYS A 75 10.11 -36.23 -9.69
N ASP A 76 9.33 -36.18 -10.77
CA ASP A 76 9.82 -36.11 -12.16
C ASP A 76 10.38 -34.71 -12.45
N VAL A 77 9.77 -33.63 -11.94
CA VAL A 77 10.35 -32.28 -11.99
C VAL A 77 11.71 -32.24 -11.29
N ASN A 78 11.81 -32.86 -10.11
CA ASN A 78 13.09 -32.92 -9.40
C ASN A 78 14.16 -33.77 -10.13
N ALA A 79 13.76 -34.89 -10.74
CA ALA A 79 14.64 -35.73 -11.56
C ALA A 79 15.11 -34.99 -12.82
N LEU A 80 14.19 -34.29 -13.50
CA LEU A 80 14.53 -33.48 -14.67
C LEU A 80 15.53 -32.37 -14.32
N PHE A 81 15.34 -31.65 -13.21
CA PHE A 81 16.31 -30.65 -12.75
C PHE A 81 17.69 -31.28 -12.46
N LYS A 82 17.75 -32.47 -11.86
CA LYS A 82 19.02 -33.18 -11.62
C LYS A 82 19.72 -33.52 -12.94
N ALA A 83 18.99 -34.08 -13.90
CA ALA A 83 19.53 -34.39 -15.23
C ALA A 83 20.06 -33.13 -15.96
N ILE A 84 19.35 -32.00 -15.89
CA ILE A 84 19.82 -30.72 -16.45
C ILE A 84 21.12 -30.28 -15.76
N ILE A 85 21.20 -30.35 -14.42
CA ILE A 85 22.38 -29.95 -13.66
C ILE A 85 23.60 -30.81 -14.02
N GLU A 86 23.41 -32.12 -14.16
CA GLU A 86 24.48 -33.07 -14.51
C GLU A 86 25.00 -32.88 -15.94
N SER A 87 24.10 -32.55 -16.88
CA SER A 87 24.47 -32.34 -18.28
C SER A 87 24.96 -30.91 -18.57
N THR A 88 24.84 -29.99 -17.64
CA THR A 88 25.29 -28.59 -17.81
C THR A 88 26.78 -28.48 -17.46
N ALA A 89 27.63 -28.22 -18.47
CA ALA A 89 29.07 -28.06 -18.26
C ALA A 89 29.46 -26.67 -17.70
N GLU A 90 28.75 -25.62 -18.09
CA GLU A 90 29.07 -24.23 -17.74
C GLU A 90 28.65 -23.92 -16.29
N PRO A 91 29.58 -23.51 -15.42
CA PRO A 91 29.30 -23.30 -14.00
C PRO A 91 28.21 -22.25 -13.74
N SER A 92 28.21 -21.13 -14.46
CA SER A 92 27.23 -20.07 -14.30
C SER A 92 25.80 -20.51 -14.65
N LYS A 93 25.64 -21.29 -15.71
CA LYS A 93 24.35 -21.90 -16.08
C LYS A 93 23.91 -22.94 -15.08
N LYS A 94 24.86 -23.75 -14.57
CA LYS A 94 24.61 -24.76 -13.56
C LYS A 94 24.05 -24.14 -12.27
N ASP A 95 24.64 -23.03 -11.81
CA ASP A 95 24.18 -22.30 -10.63
C ASP A 95 22.77 -21.69 -10.84
N ALA A 96 22.51 -21.19 -12.05
CA ALA A 96 21.18 -20.72 -12.41
C ALA A 96 20.12 -21.83 -12.37
N VAL A 97 20.45 -23.04 -12.83
CA VAL A 97 19.56 -24.22 -12.75
C VAL A 97 19.33 -24.64 -11.31
N ILE A 98 20.37 -24.66 -10.47
CA ILE A 98 20.29 -24.99 -9.05
C ILE A 98 19.37 -23.98 -8.32
N THR A 99 19.52 -22.70 -8.64
CA THR A 99 18.68 -21.62 -8.10
C THR A 99 17.22 -21.80 -8.51
N ALA A 100 16.97 -22.07 -9.79
CA ALA A 100 15.62 -22.32 -10.30
C ALA A 100 14.99 -23.57 -9.66
N LYS A 101 15.76 -24.65 -9.49
CA LYS A 101 15.32 -25.85 -8.78
C LYS A 101 14.88 -25.54 -7.35
N LYS A 102 15.72 -24.83 -6.57
CA LYS A 102 15.39 -24.41 -5.20
C LYS A 102 14.10 -23.57 -5.18
N TYR A 103 13.98 -22.61 -6.10
CA TYR A 103 12.81 -21.75 -6.20
C TYR A 103 11.53 -22.55 -6.46
N VAL A 104 11.53 -23.44 -7.47
CA VAL A 104 10.37 -24.27 -7.82
C VAL A 104 10.00 -25.22 -6.68
N MET A 105 10.97 -25.91 -6.07
CA MET A 105 10.71 -26.86 -4.99
C MET A 105 10.17 -26.20 -3.72
N ASN A 106 10.68 -25.01 -3.38
CA ASN A 106 10.26 -24.27 -2.18
C ASN A 106 8.87 -23.61 -2.34
N ASN A 107 8.42 -23.43 -3.58
CA ASN A 107 7.13 -22.83 -3.88
C ASN A 107 6.12 -23.83 -4.47
N TRP A 108 6.35 -25.12 -4.32
CA TRP A 108 5.60 -26.17 -4.99
C TRP A 108 4.09 -26.02 -4.84
N GLU A 109 3.61 -25.90 -3.60
CA GLU A 109 2.18 -25.77 -3.29
C GLU A 109 1.55 -24.52 -3.94
N ALA A 110 2.27 -23.40 -3.91
CA ALA A 110 1.81 -22.16 -4.52
C ALA A 110 1.75 -22.25 -6.06
N ILE A 111 2.69 -23.01 -6.66
CA ILE A 111 2.69 -23.31 -8.10
C ILE A 111 1.50 -24.19 -8.45
N GLN A 112 1.21 -25.23 -7.66
CA GLN A 112 0.08 -26.11 -7.94
C GLN A 112 -1.26 -25.38 -7.86
N ARG A 113 -1.45 -24.49 -6.86
CA ARG A 113 -2.64 -23.64 -6.76
C ARG A 113 -2.81 -22.74 -8.00
N LEU A 114 -1.71 -22.15 -8.48
CA LEU A 114 -1.71 -21.34 -9.71
C LEU A 114 -2.14 -22.16 -10.93
N LEU A 115 -1.56 -23.35 -11.12
CA LEU A 115 -1.77 -24.16 -12.32
C LEU A 115 -3.14 -24.85 -12.34
N GLN A 116 -3.72 -25.16 -11.18
CA GLN A 116 -5.04 -25.73 -11.03
C GLN A 116 -6.15 -24.70 -11.29
N ASN A 117 -5.90 -23.43 -11.00
CA ASN A 117 -6.87 -22.37 -11.17
C ASN A 117 -6.54 -21.50 -12.38
N LYS A 118 -7.06 -21.88 -13.55
CA LYS A 118 -6.82 -21.18 -14.83
C LYS A 118 -7.30 -19.73 -14.88
N LYS A 119 -8.16 -19.31 -13.94
CA LYS A 119 -8.68 -17.94 -13.86
C LYS A 119 -7.78 -16.99 -13.06
N LEU A 120 -6.77 -17.51 -12.37
CA LEU A 120 -5.84 -16.68 -11.62
C LEU A 120 -4.86 -16.00 -12.58
N GLY A 121 -5.00 -14.69 -12.69
CA GLY A 121 -4.06 -13.81 -13.38
C GLY A 121 -3.41 -12.84 -12.39
N CYS A 122 -2.18 -12.42 -12.68
CA CYS A 122 -1.53 -11.33 -11.97
C CYS A 122 -1.18 -10.25 -12.98
N SER A 123 -1.73 -9.05 -12.78
CA SER A 123 -1.43 -7.88 -13.61
C SER A 123 -0.43 -6.92 -12.93
N ALA A 124 0.13 -7.30 -11.78
CA ALA A 124 1.01 -6.44 -10.99
C ALA A 124 2.21 -5.93 -11.81
N GLU A 125 2.89 -6.81 -12.56
CA GLU A 125 4.02 -6.44 -13.42
C GLU A 125 3.61 -5.42 -14.48
N GLY A 126 2.47 -5.64 -15.14
CA GLY A 126 1.92 -4.70 -16.13
C GLY A 126 1.57 -3.36 -15.49
N HIS A 127 0.95 -3.35 -14.32
CA HIS A 127 0.63 -2.11 -13.62
C HIS A 127 1.89 -1.37 -13.14
N VAL A 128 2.87 -2.07 -12.57
CA VAL A 128 4.16 -1.47 -12.19
C VAL A 128 4.85 -0.87 -13.41
N SER A 129 4.87 -1.59 -14.55
CA SER A 129 5.45 -1.10 -15.79
C SER A 129 4.73 0.17 -16.28
N HIS A 130 3.43 0.12 -16.49
CA HIS A 130 2.67 1.22 -17.09
C HIS A 130 2.38 2.38 -16.13
N VAL A 131 2.26 2.13 -14.83
CA VAL A 131 1.97 3.19 -13.86
C VAL A 131 3.25 3.85 -13.34
N LEU A 132 4.27 3.07 -13.03
CA LEU A 132 5.48 3.56 -12.37
C LEU A 132 6.69 3.61 -13.31
N SER A 133 7.08 2.46 -13.90
CA SER A 133 8.35 2.35 -14.62
C SER A 133 8.42 3.24 -15.86
N ASP A 134 7.32 3.39 -16.57
CA ASP A 134 7.21 4.27 -17.74
C ASP A 134 7.66 5.72 -17.46
N ARG A 135 7.48 6.20 -16.23
CA ARG A 135 7.89 7.54 -15.83
C ARG A 135 9.13 7.57 -14.95
N LEU A 136 9.34 6.57 -14.11
CA LEU A 136 10.39 6.57 -13.11
C LEU A 136 11.67 5.85 -13.56
N SER A 137 11.58 4.88 -14.47
CA SER A 137 12.74 4.08 -14.89
C SER A 137 13.01 4.06 -16.39
N SER A 138 12.02 4.32 -17.26
CA SER A 138 12.16 4.18 -18.72
C SER A 138 12.91 5.33 -19.37
N ARG A 139 13.09 6.44 -18.68
CA ARG A 139 13.87 7.61 -19.15
C ARG A 139 14.88 7.99 -18.08
N PRO A 140 16.13 8.30 -18.45
CA PRO A 140 17.15 8.73 -17.50
C PRO A 140 16.76 10.09 -16.91
N MET A 141 16.08 10.07 -15.77
CA MET A 141 15.70 11.25 -15.00
C MET A 141 16.22 11.08 -13.59
N GLY A 142 17.03 12.05 -13.14
CA GLY A 142 17.48 12.11 -11.75
C GLY A 142 16.31 12.46 -10.83
N TRP A 143 15.70 11.47 -10.24
CA TRP A 143 14.66 11.67 -9.22
C TRP A 143 15.28 11.67 -7.83
N SER A 144 14.95 12.65 -7.00
CA SER A 144 15.09 12.50 -5.56
C SER A 144 14.13 11.44 -5.03
N ILE A 145 14.43 10.83 -3.89
CA ILE A 145 13.54 9.82 -3.25
C ILE A 145 12.15 10.41 -3.04
N GLU A 146 12.06 11.62 -2.52
CA GLU A 146 10.80 12.33 -2.28
C GLU A 146 10.07 12.67 -3.58
N GLY A 147 10.78 13.14 -4.60
CA GLY A 147 10.20 13.42 -5.92
C GLY A 147 9.67 12.18 -6.61
N ALA A 148 10.34 11.04 -6.47
CA ALA A 148 9.88 9.75 -6.99
C ALA A 148 8.61 9.28 -6.27
N ASP A 149 8.53 9.40 -4.94
CA ASP A 149 7.34 9.05 -4.16
C ASP A 149 6.14 9.93 -4.55
N HIS A 150 6.32 11.24 -4.62
CA HIS A 150 5.26 12.16 -5.05
C HIS A 150 4.76 11.84 -6.47
N MET A 151 5.66 11.56 -7.39
CA MET A 151 5.30 11.18 -8.77
C MET A 151 4.56 9.84 -8.81
N ALA A 152 5.00 8.85 -8.04
CA ALA A 152 4.33 7.57 -7.95
C ALA A 152 2.89 7.72 -7.44
N ARG A 153 2.69 8.46 -6.34
CA ARG A 153 1.35 8.75 -5.79
C ARG A 153 0.44 9.48 -6.77
N LEU A 154 0.98 10.49 -7.47
CA LEU A 154 0.24 11.23 -8.48
C LEU A 154 -0.21 10.32 -9.64
N ARG A 155 0.67 9.45 -10.12
CA ARG A 155 0.34 8.51 -11.20
C ARG A 155 -0.69 7.47 -10.75
N CYS A 156 -0.56 6.93 -9.55
CA CYS A 156 -1.56 6.03 -8.97
C CYS A 156 -2.93 6.73 -8.85
N PHE A 157 -2.96 7.96 -8.33
CA PHE A 157 -4.19 8.74 -8.20
C PHE A 157 -4.88 8.94 -9.56
N THR A 158 -4.13 9.37 -10.59
CA THR A 158 -4.68 9.61 -11.93
C THR A 158 -5.14 8.33 -12.63
N LYS A 159 -4.40 7.23 -12.46
CA LYS A 159 -4.77 5.93 -13.03
C LYS A 159 -5.99 5.30 -12.36
N ASN A 160 -6.23 5.62 -11.10
CA ASN A 160 -7.46 5.25 -10.37
C ASN A 160 -8.65 6.20 -10.68
N GLY A 161 -8.56 7.01 -11.73
CA GLY A 161 -9.64 7.91 -12.16
C GLY A 161 -9.67 9.26 -11.45
N GLY A 162 -8.69 9.55 -10.60
CA GLY A 162 -8.60 10.83 -9.91
C GLY A 162 -8.27 11.98 -10.86
N LYS A 163 -9.01 13.09 -10.72
CA LYS A 163 -8.79 14.32 -11.48
C LYS A 163 -8.01 15.32 -10.64
N VAL A 164 -6.78 15.62 -11.02
CA VAL A 164 -5.88 16.53 -10.28
C VAL A 164 -6.50 17.92 -10.11
N TYR A 165 -7.15 18.43 -11.14
CA TYR A 165 -7.83 19.72 -11.07
C TYR A 165 -8.89 19.78 -9.96
N ASP A 166 -9.77 18.77 -9.89
CA ASP A 166 -10.84 18.70 -8.90
C ASP A 166 -10.27 18.55 -7.48
N TYR A 167 -9.24 17.75 -7.32
CA TYR A 167 -8.51 17.61 -6.06
C TYR A 167 -7.92 18.94 -5.59
N MET A 168 -7.20 19.66 -6.45
CA MET A 168 -6.60 20.96 -6.14
C MET A 168 -7.65 22.02 -5.82
N LYS A 169 -8.76 22.03 -6.55
CA LYS A 169 -9.90 22.92 -6.28
C LYS A 169 -10.54 22.64 -4.93
N SER A 170 -10.78 21.38 -4.61
CA SER A 170 -11.35 20.98 -3.29
C SER A 170 -10.41 21.33 -2.13
N LYS A 171 -9.10 21.14 -2.30
CA LYS A 171 -8.08 21.48 -1.32
C LYS A 171 -8.08 22.99 -1.03
N LYS A 172 -8.05 23.83 -2.07
CA LYS A 172 -8.12 25.30 -1.92
C LYS A 172 -9.42 25.76 -1.24
N LEU A 173 -10.54 25.08 -1.50
CA LEU A 173 -11.80 25.39 -0.82
C LEU A 173 -11.78 25.02 0.66
N LYS A 174 -11.15 23.89 1.03
CA LYS A 174 -10.97 23.49 2.43
C LYS A 174 -10.07 24.49 3.17
N GLU A 175 -8.92 24.82 2.61
CA GLU A 175 -7.98 25.81 3.17
C GLU A 175 -8.68 27.17 3.41
N LYS A 176 -9.45 27.66 2.45
CA LYS A 176 -10.24 28.90 2.61
C LYS A 176 -11.31 28.81 3.69
N LYS A 177 -11.93 27.63 3.88
CA LYS A 177 -12.90 27.41 4.98
C LYS A 177 -12.21 27.38 6.33
N GLU A 178 -11.09 26.71 6.45
CA GLU A 178 -10.28 26.66 7.68
C GLU A 178 -9.77 28.05 8.06
N GLU A 179 -9.24 28.83 7.12
CA GLU A 179 -8.84 30.23 7.38
C GLU A 179 -10.01 31.10 7.85
N LYS A 180 -11.22 30.92 7.27
CA LYS A 180 -12.42 31.65 7.70
C LYS A 180 -12.82 31.25 9.13
N ASN A 181 -12.77 29.97 9.45
CA ASN A 181 -13.10 29.46 10.78
C ASN A 181 -12.12 30.00 11.84
N ILE A 182 -10.82 29.98 11.58
CA ILE A 182 -9.79 30.54 12.45
C ILE A 182 -10.02 32.04 12.67
N LYS A 183 -10.35 32.78 11.60
CA LYS A 183 -10.69 34.23 11.71
C LYS A 183 -11.96 34.48 12.52
N LEU A 184 -12.96 33.61 12.40
CA LEU A 184 -14.18 33.67 13.21
C LEU A 184 -13.90 33.41 14.69
N ASP A 185 -13.16 32.35 15.00
CA ASP A 185 -12.82 31.99 16.36
C ASP A 185 -11.99 33.08 17.07
N THR A 186 -11.03 33.69 16.35
CA THR A 186 -10.26 34.81 16.87
C THR A 186 -11.09 36.08 17.09
N ARG A 187 -12.12 36.31 16.27
CA ARG A 187 -13.08 37.41 16.48
C ARG A 187 -13.98 37.17 17.68
N ILE A 188 -14.47 35.95 17.86
CA ILE A 188 -15.30 35.54 19.01
C ILE A 188 -14.50 35.68 20.28
N LEU A 189 -13.25 35.21 20.35
CA LEU A 189 -12.37 35.34 21.51
C LEU A 189 -12.08 36.81 21.85
N LYS A 190 -11.83 37.67 20.84
CA LYS A 190 -11.64 39.12 21.06
C LYS A 190 -12.91 39.80 21.59
N LYS A 191 -14.09 39.40 21.07
CA LYS A 191 -15.38 39.95 21.51
C LYS A 191 -15.71 39.49 22.94
N SER A 192 -15.43 38.22 23.27
CA SER A 192 -15.60 37.65 24.60
C SER A 192 -14.71 38.38 25.63
N LYS A 193 -13.42 38.62 25.33
CA LYS A 193 -12.54 39.40 26.20
C LYS A 193 -13.05 40.82 26.44
N LYS A 194 -13.58 41.48 25.39
CA LYS A 194 -14.10 42.84 25.48
C LYS A 194 -15.40 42.91 26.31
N ASN A 195 -16.28 41.94 26.17
CA ASN A 195 -17.53 41.85 26.91
C ASN A 195 -17.28 41.51 28.41
N ASN A 196 -16.31 40.65 28.73
CA ASN A 196 -15.98 40.32 30.10
C ASN A 196 -15.36 41.48 30.85
N LEU A 197 -14.61 42.37 30.22
CA LEU A 197 -14.10 43.61 30.80
C LEU A 197 -15.22 44.64 31.04
N GLY A 198 -16.18 44.72 30.09
CA GLY A 198 -17.28 45.67 30.20
C GLY A 198 -18.39 45.28 31.22
N THR A 199 -18.63 43.99 31.41
CA THR A 199 -19.67 43.48 32.36
C THR A 199 -19.28 43.70 33.82
N LEU A 200 -17.98 43.70 34.13
CA LEU A 200 -17.51 43.95 35.50
C LEU A 200 -17.53 45.45 35.86
N ASP A 201 -17.39 46.33 34.86
CA ASP A 201 -17.42 47.79 35.05
C ASP A 201 -18.83 48.33 35.36
N ASN A 202 -19.88 47.64 34.93
CA ASN A 202 -21.27 48.02 35.11
C ASN A 202 -21.99 47.31 36.28
N LEU A 203 -21.27 46.60 37.12
CA LEU A 203 -21.85 46.02 38.31
C LEU A 203 -22.17 47.16 39.30
N ILE A 204 -23.45 47.48 39.42
CA ILE A 204 -24.02 48.50 40.29
C ILE A 204 -23.51 48.36 41.74
N ILE A 205 -23.33 47.13 42.21
CA ILE A 205 -22.82 46.78 43.53
C ILE A 205 -21.41 47.35 43.83
N LEU A 206 -20.59 47.59 42.80
CA LEU A 206 -19.23 48.12 42.95
C LEU A 206 -19.20 49.65 42.95
N ASN A 207 -20.23 50.30 42.39
CA ASN A 207 -20.25 51.75 42.17
C ASN A 207 -21.28 52.51 42.98
N ILE A 208 -22.28 51.86 43.61
CA ILE A 208 -23.34 52.48 44.31
C ILE A 208 -23.48 51.85 45.75
N GLY A 209 -23.39 52.65 46.76
CA GLY A 209 -23.70 52.25 48.13
C GLY A 209 -22.53 52.30 49.16
N LYS A 210 -22.81 52.06 50.45
CA LYS A 210 -21.78 51.98 51.49
C LYS A 210 -20.84 50.82 51.23
N VAL A 211 -19.55 51.08 51.34
CA VAL A 211 -18.48 50.07 51.19
C VAL A 211 -18.64 49.00 52.25
N ASN A 212 -19.14 47.86 51.91
CA ASN A 212 -19.28 46.71 52.81
C ASN A 212 -18.15 45.70 52.52
N THR A 213 -18.06 44.67 53.37
CA THR A 213 -17.03 43.65 53.27
C THR A 213 -17.07 42.92 51.89
N CYS A 214 -18.26 42.71 51.35
CA CYS A 214 -18.43 42.04 50.04
C CYS A 214 -17.94 42.91 48.87
N SER A 215 -18.24 44.25 48.90
CA SER A 215 -17.76 45.15 47.86
C SER A 215 -16.25 45.38 47.91
N ARG A 216 -15.63 45.32 49.10
CA ARG A 216 -14.17 45.33 49.30
C ARG A 216 -13.55 44.07 48.71
N TYR A 217 -14.14 42.89 49.00
CA TYR A 217 -13.66 41.64 48.49
C TYR A 217 -13.71 41.59 46.94
N LEU A 218 -14.84 41.99 46.37
CA LEU A 218 -15.03 42.04 44.91
C LEU A 218 -14.09 43.04 44.23
N LYS A 219 -13.75 44.17 44.85
CA LYS A 219 -12.74 45.11 44.37
C LYS A 219 -11.34 44.52 44.44
N ALA A 220 -10.98 43.81 45.50
CA ALA A 220 -9.71 43.13 45.65
C ALA A 220 -9.51 42.02 44.60
N VAL A 221 -10.55 41.23 44.31
CA VAL A 221 -10.53 40.20 43.24
C VAL A 221 -10.35 40.81 41.85
N ARG A 222 -10.81 42.04 41.67
CA ARG A 222 -10.69 42.80 40.41
C ARG A 222 -9.30 43.45 40.23
N GLY A 223 -8.48 43.51 41.26
CA GLY A 223 -7.17 44.18 41.24
C GLY A 223 -7.23 45.70 41.25
N LEU A 224 -8.27 46.28 41.86
CA LEU A 224 -8.50 47.70 42.08
C LEU A 224 -8.22 48.06 43.52
#